data_eba5da817d24e7fbfe8733ed3a1741bf
#
_entry.id   eba5da817d24e7fbfe8733ed3a1741bf
#
_cell.length_a   1.000
_cell.length_b   1.000
_cell.length_c   1.000
_cell.angle_alpha   90.00
_cell.angle_beta   90.00
_cell.angle_gamma   90.00
#
_symmetry.space_group_name_H-M   'P 1'
#
loop_
_entity.id
_entity.type
_entity.pdbx_description
1 polymer ?
#
loop_
_entity_poly.entity_id
_entity_poly.type
_entity_poly.pdbx_seq_one_letter_code
_entity_poly.pdbx_strand_id
1 'polypeptide(L)'
;MQADLETRVARKLMWRIIPFVMLLYFVSFLDRVNVGFAAMTMNKAIGLSPTAFGLGGGLFFIGYFLFEVPSNLILHRVGARIWIARVMITWGIVSAVSAFAAGPTSFYVLRFLLGIAEAGFFPGIILYLSLWFPAKQRAVAAAWFMAAAPISTAIGSPLSGAIMQMPPLFGLADWQMLYIVEALPAVLLGFVVLKCLTDAPSKAAWLRPDERDWLVAKLKSEADARHAHAGHTAGAWQALRDPRVLALALIYFGTSAGLYTLGLWAPLMVRQFGFTAWQTGLLTGIPSIAAVVAMIGWARHSDRTGERTWHVVIPCVLACIGFVFAGQASTALLTVLALVVVNIGISAAKAPLWAMPSAFLSGAGAAAGIAMINSIGNLGGFVGPFAIGWLKNVTGGYAAGLYVVAGTLAVSAVVTLMLSRKGAREQVVPGVRHHH
;
A
#
# COMPACT_ATOMS: atom_id res chain seq x y z
N MET A 1 -36.80 -13.68 3.84
CA MET A 1 -36.91 -12.34 4.47
C MET A 1 -35.58 -11.89 5.07
N GLN A 2 -34.95 -12.67 5.99
CA GLN A 2 -33.68 -12.28 6.63
C GLN A 2 -32.47 -12.29 5.66
N ALA A 3 -32.35 -13.29 4.79
CA ALA A 3 -31.33 -13.35 3.75
C ALA A 3 -31.43 -12.23 2.71
N ASP A 4 -32.64 -11.79 2.40
CA ASP A 4 -32.89 -10.66 1.49
C ASP A 4 -32.50 -9.32 2.15
N LEU A 5 -32.74 -9.18 3.45
CA LEU A 5 -32.32 -8.00 4.23
C LEU A 5 -30.77 -7.90 4.27
N GLU A 6 -30.08 -9.00 4.56
CA GLU A 6 -28.62 -9.06 4.57
C GLU A 6 -28.03 -8.65 3.21
N THR A 7 -28.54 -9.23 2.12
CA THR A 7 -28.09 -8.93 0.75
C THR A 7 -28.30 -7.46 0.39
N ARG A 8 -29.46 -6.91 0.76
CA ARG A 8 -29.82 -5.51 0.50
C ARG A 8 -28.92 -4.54 1.29
N VAL A 9 -28.69 -4.83 2.56
CA VAL A 9 -27.80 -4.02 3.42
C VAL A 9 -26.37 -4.09 2.88
N ALA A 10 -25.84 -5.29 2.61
CA ALA A 10 -24.49 -5.47 2.07
C ALA A 10 -24.30 -4.67 0.78
N ARG A 11 -25.27 -4.73 -0.14
CA ARG A 11 -25.22 -3.97 -1.41
C ARG A 11 -25.20 -2.46 -1.16
N LYS A 12 -26.02 -1.95 -0.24
CA LYS A 12 -26.02 -0.51 0.11
C LYS A 12 -24.70 -0.06 0.71
N LEU A 13 -24.12 -0.84 1.63
CA LEU A 13 -22.80 -0.57 2.21
C LEU A 13 -21.73 -0.53 1.13
N MET A 14 -21.69 -1.54 0.26
CA MET A 14 -20.71 -1.62 -0.83
C MET A 14 -20.78 -0.40 -1.76
N TRP A 15 -21.97 -0.01 -2.20
CA TRP A 15 -22.11 1.12 -3.12
C TRP A 15 -21.96 2.49 -2.47
N ARG A 16 -22.24 2.61 -1.18
CA ARG A 16 -22.15 3.89 -0.46
C ARG A 16 -20.76 4.18 0.07
N ILE A 17 -20.09 3.17 0.62
CA ILE A 17 -18.82 3.33 1.33
C ILE A 17 -17.64 3.08 0.41
N ILE A 18 -17.63 1.97 -0.33
CA ILE A 18 -16.44 1.50 -1.04
C ILE A 18 -15.96 2.48 -2.11
N PRO A 19 -16.81 3.00 -3.02
CA PRO A 19 -16.33 3.95 -4.02
C PRO A 19 -15.69 5.20 -3.41
N PHE A 20 -16.25 5.67 -2.28
CA PHE A 20 -15.72 6.85 -1.60
C PHE A 20 -14.37 6.57 -0.95
N VAL A 21 -14.22 5.49 -0.18
CA VAL A 21 -12.93 5.17 0.43
C VAL A 21 -11.87 4.76 -0.62
N MET A 22 -12.28 4.18 -1.75
CA MET A 22 -11.40 3.95 -2.90
C MET A 22 -10.88 5.27 -3.48
N LEU A 23 -11.75 6.27 -3.62
CA LEU A 23 -11.36 7.61 -4.07
C LEU A 23 -10.35 8.25 -3.11
N LEU A 24 -10.57 8.14 -1.80
CA LEU A 24 -9.63 8.64 -0.80
C LEU A 24 -8.25 7.97 -0.93
N TYR A 25 -8.24 6.65 -1.12
CA TYR A 25 -6.99 5.90 -1.27
C TYR A 25 -6.33 6.12 -2.64
N PHE A 26 -7.12 6.34 -3.68
CA PHE A 26 -6.64 6.76 -5.00
C PHE A 26 -5.82 8.05 -4.88
N VAL A 27 -6.35 9.08 -4.21
CA VAL A 27 -5.66 10.35 -4.01
C VAL A 27 -4.43 10.18 -3.11
N SER A 28 -4.51 9.37 -2.05
CA SER A 28 -3.36 9.05 -1.20
C SER A 28 -2.23 8.39 -1.99
N PHE A 29 -2.56 7.45 -2.87
CA PHE A 29 -1.55 6.74 -3.63
C PHE A 29 -0.96 7.59 -4.77
N LEU A 30 -1.74 8.51 -5.31
CA LEU A 30 -1.27 9.51 -6.28
C LEU A 30 -0.13 10.36 -5.68
N ASP A 31 -0.30 10.88 -4.47
CA ASP A 31 0.72 11.65 -3.75
C ASP A 31 2.00 10.84 -3.42
N ARG A 32 1.91 9.52 -3.35
CA ARG A 32 3.08 8.67 -3.13
C ARG A 32 3.93 8.49 -4.38
N VAL A 33 3.33 8.52 -5.55
CA VAL A 33 4.03 8.28 -6.83
C VAL A 33 4.40 9.55 -7.57
N ASN A 34 3.74 10.69 -7.29
CA ASN A 34 3.98 11.96 -7.98
C ASN A 34 5.41 12.46 -7.82
N VAL A 35 6.07 12.16 -6.71
CA VAL A 35 7.47 12.54 -6.47
C VAL A 35 8.42 11.98 -7.52
N GLY A 36 8.13 10.80 -8.08
CA GLY A 36 8.89 10.23 -9.20
C GLY A 36 8.75 11.04 -10.49
N PHE A 37 7.57 11.62 -10.73
CA PHE A 37 7.34 12.55 -11.85
C PHE A 37 7.97 13.93 -11.59
N ALA A 38 7.77 14.49 -10.40
CA ALA A 38 8.40 15.75 -10.00
C ALA A 38 9.92 15.70 -10.16
N ALA A 39 10.54 14.56 -9.83
CA ALA A 39 11.97 14.34 -9.91
C ALA A 39 12.57 14.58 -11.30
N MET A 40 11.79 14.45 -12.37
CA MET A 40 12.27 14.65 -13.73
C MET A 40 12.87 16.06 -13.95
N THR A 41 12.36 17.05 -13.25
CA THR A 41 12.83 18.46 -13.33
C THR A 41 13.26 19.00 -11.97
N MET A 42 12.60 18.61 -10.89
CA MET A 42 12.87 19.03 -9.52
C MET A 42 14.31 18.70 -9.08
N ASN A 43 14.81 17.50 -9.36
CA ASN A 43 16.13 17.08 -8.90
C ASN A 43 17.23 18.04 -9.35
N LYS A 44 17.15 18.48 -10.62
CA LYS A 44 18.07 19.50 -11.16
C LYS A 44 17.82 20.87 -10.55
N ALA A 45 16.55 21.25 -10.39
CA ALA A 45 16.17 22.58 -9.91
C ALA A 45 16.61 22.86 -8.48
N ILE A 46 16.57 21.86 -7.60
CA ILE A 46 16.94 22.02 -6.17
C ILE A 46 18.23 21.28 -5.80
N GLY A 47 19.00 20.81 -6.78
CA GLY A 47 20.33 20.23 -6.58
C GLY A 47 20.33 18.87 -5.88
N LEU A 48 19.35 18.00 -6.14
CA LEU A 48 19.30 16.65 -5.58
C LEU A 48 20.18 15.70 -6.39
N SER A 49 21.16 15.09 -5.74
CA SER A 49 21.85 13.91 -6.26
C SER A 49 20.92 12.69 -6.28
N PRO A 50 21.22 11.61 -7.04
CA PRO A 50 20.47 10.37 -6.97
C PRO A 50 20.36 9.81 -5.53
N THR A 51 21.45 9.86 -4.75
CA THR A 51 21.44 9.46 -3.34
C THR A 51 20.49 10.34 -2.51
N ALA A 52 20.56 11.66 -2.68
CA ALA A 52 19.70 12.58 -1.95
C ALA A 52 18.21 12.36 -2.29
N PHE A 53 17.89 12.14 -3.56
CA PHE A 53 16.52 11.84 -3.98
C PHE A 53 16.02 10.51 -3.40
N GLY A 54 16.83 9.45 -3.48
CA GLY A 54 16.48 8.13 -2.90
C GLY A 54 16.31 8.19 -1.38
N LEU A 55 17.19 8.93 -0.69
CA LEU A 55 17.10 9.13 0.75
C LEU A 55 15.82 9.89 1.12
N GLY A 56 15.54 11.00 0.46
CA GLY A 56 14.32 11.78 0.73
C GLY A 56 13.05 10.99 0.45
N GLY A 57 13.01 10.23 -0.65
CA GLY A 57 11.91 9.31 -0.95
C GLY A 57 11.71 8.28 0.16
N GLY A 58 12.79 7.73 0.69
CA GLY A 58 12.77 6.77 1.79
C GLY A 58 12.37 7.37 3.15
N LEU A 59 12.76 8.61 3.45
CA LEU A 59 12.45 9.28 4.73
C LEU A 59 10.95 9.40 5.00
N PHE A 60 10.14 9.42 3.95
CA PHE A 60 8.68 9.31 4.07
C PHE A 60 8.29 8.05 4.88
N PHE A 61 8.89 6.91 4.57
CA PHE A 61 8.56 5.64 5.23
C PHE A 61 9.06 5.57 6.67
N ILE A 62 10.14 6.27 6.99
CA ILE A 62 10.61 6.40 8.38
C ILE A 62 9.61 7.22 9.20
N GLY A 63 9.16 8.37 8.68
CA GLY A 63 8.13 9.18 9.32
C GLY A 63 6.83 8.40 9.50
N TYR A 64 6.40 7.70 8.44
CA TYR A 64 5.21 6.86 8.46
C TYR A 64 5.32 5.75 9.53
N PHE A 65 6.42 5.00 9.56
CA PHE A 65 6.68 3.93 10.53
C PHE A 65 6.63 4.41 11.98
N LEU A 66 7.30 5.51 12.29
CA LEU A 66 7.39 6.03 13.65
C LEU A 66 6.02 6.52 14.18
N PHE A 67 5.18 7.04 13.30
CA PHE A 67 3.90 7.64 13.68
C PHE A 67 2.67 6.77 13.40
N GLU A 68 2.81 5.62 12.76
CA GLU A 68 1.70 4.72 12.48
C GLU A 68 0.99 4.26 13.77
N VAL A 69 1.75 3.80 14.77
CA VAL A 69 1.18 3.34 16.04
C VAL A 69 0.55 4.49 16.84
N PRO A 70 1.24 5.62 17.08
CA PRO A 70 0.63 6.78 17.74
C PRO A 70 -0.64 7.27 17.04
N SER A 71 -0.63 7.33 15.71
CA SER A 71 -1.77 7.74 14.91
C SER A 71 -2.97 6.82 15.10
N ASN A 72 -2.76 5.51 15.12
CA ASN A 72 -3.80 4.52 15.35
C ASN A 72 -4.41 4.62 16.76
N LEU A 73 -3.59 4.87 17.77
CA LEU A 73 -4.07 5.08 19.14
C LEU A 73 -4.98 6.31 19.26
N ILE A 74 -4.60 7.39 18.58
CA ILE A 74 -5.42 8.61 18.55
C ILE A 74 -6.72 8.36 17.77
N LEU A 75 -6.65 7.66 16.63
CA LEU A 75 -7.81 7.31 15.82
C LEU A 75 -8.88 6.56 16.63
N HIS A 76 -8.46 5.60 17.47
CA HIS A 76 -9.37 4.88 18.35
C HIS A 76 -10.10 5.79 19.38
N ARG A 77 -9.44 6.87 19.81
CA ARG A 77 -10.00 7.81 20.79
C ARG A 77 -10.90 8.87 20.15
N VAL A 78 -10.49 9.39 19.00
CA VAL A 78 -11.12 10.54 18.31
C VAL A 78 -12.23 10.10 17.36
N GLY A 79 -12.16 8.86 16.88
CA GLY A 79 -13.05 8.33 15.85
C GLY A 79 -12.49 8.44 14.43
N ALA A 80 -12.91 7.49 13.58
CA ALA A 80 -12.35 7.33 12.24
C ALA A 80 -12.63 8.54 11.35
N ARG A 81 -13.84 9.10 11.36
CA ARG A 81 -14.24 10.23 10.51
C ARG A 81 -13.36 11.45 10.72
N ILE A 82 -13.22 11.90 11.96
CA ILE A 82 -12.44 13.10 12.30
C ILE A 82 -10.97 12.85 12.03
N TRP A 83 -10.46 11.66 12.38
CA TRP A 83 -9.05 11.36 12.22
C TRP A 83 -8.63 11.22 10.75
N ILE A 84 -9.43 10.53 9.92
CA ILE A 84 -9.19 10.41 8.47
C ILE A 84 -9.22 11.80 7.82
N ALA A 85 -10.20 12.65 8.16
CA ALA A 85 -10.27 14.01 7.64
C ALA A 85 -9.02 14.81 8.01
N ARG A 86 -8.59 14.75 9.27
CA ARG A 86 -7.36 15.42 9.74
C ARG A 86 -6.14 14.94 8.96
N VAL A 87 -5.99 13.62 8.80
CA VAL A 87 -4.88 13.03 8.06
C VAL A 87 -4.86 13.56 6.63
N MET A 88 -6.00 13.54 5.93
CA MET A 88 -6.09 14.02 4.54
C MET A 88 -5.77 15.50 4.39
N ILE A 89 -6.30 16.35 5.26
CA ILE A 89 -6.04 17.79 5.21
C ILE A 89 -4.55 18.08 5.50
N THR A 90 -3.99 17.46 6.55
CA THR A 90 -2.60 17.72 6.93
C THR A 90 -1.61 17.21 5.90
N TRP A 91 -1.81 16.00 5.37
CA TRP A 91 -0.91 15.51 4.32
C TRP A 91 -1.05 16.34 3.05
N GLY A 92 -2.28 16.70 2.63
CA GLY A 92 -2.48 17.53 1.45
C GLY A 92 -1.78 18.89 1.57
N ILE A 93 -1.83 19.53 2.76
CA ILE A 93 -1.09 20.78 3.01
C ILE A 93 0.42 20.54 2.90
N VAL A 94 0.97 19.50 3.54
CA VAL A 94 2.40 19.20 3.49
C VAL A 94 2.85 18.85 2.07
N SER A 95 2.03 18.11 1.32
CA SER A 95 2.27 17.81 -0.10
C SER A 95 2.33 19.10 -0.93
N ALA A 96 1.36 20.00 -0.78
CA ALA A 96 1.38 21.30 -1.45
C ALA A 96 2.61 22.14 -1.09
N VAL A 97 3.00 22.17 0.19
CA VAL A 97 4.21 22.88 0.68
C VAL A 97 5.49 22.27 0.08
N SER A 98 5.47 21.01 -0.33
CA SER A 98 6.61 20.37 -1.01
C SER A 98 6.97 21.06 -2.34
N ALA A 99 6.04 21.78 -2.96
CA ALA A 99 6.30 22.66 -4.10
C ALA A 99 7.34 23.77 -3.82
N PHE A 100 7.58 24.10 -2.57
CA PHE A 100 8.52 25.15 -2.14
C PHE A 100 9.82 24.60 -1.57
N ALA A 101 10.13 23.33 -1.82
CA ALA A 101 11.42 22.75 -1.47
C ALA A 101 12.54 23.51 -2.19
N ALA A 102 13.55 23.98 -1.43
CA ALA A 102 14.63 24.83 -1.94
C ALA A 102 15.99 24.11 -2.01
N GLY A 103 16.05 22.84 -1.57
CA GLY A 103 17.29 22.07 -1.56
C GLY A 103 17.12 20.73 -0.85
N PRO A 104 18.19 19.93 -0.71
CA PRO A 104 18.13 18.59 -0.12
C PRO A 104 17.54 18.57 1.29
N THR A 105 17.96 19.48 2.15
CA THR A 105 17.49 19.51 3.56
C THR A 105 16.00 19.77 3.67
N SER A 106 15.47 20.76 2.93
CA SER A 106 14.04 21.05 2.92
C SER A 106 13.24 19.88 2.32
N PHE A 107 13.76 19.24 1.29
CA PHE A 107 13.16 18.05 0.71
C PHE A 107 13.08 16.89 1.72
N TYR A 108 14.15 16.61 2.47
CA TYR A 108 14.15 15.58 3.51
C TYR A 108 13.13 15.85 4.62
N VAL A 109 13.10 17.09 5.13
CA VAL A 109 12.14 17.49 6.16
C VAL A 109 10.71 17.34 5.68
N LEU A 110 10.41 17.82 4.47
CA LEU A 110 9.06 17.73 3.90
C LEU A 110 8.63 16.29 3.64
N ARG A 111 9.53 15.44 3.13
CA ARG A 111 9.24 14.01 2.93
C ARG A 111 8.99 13.28 4.25
N PHE A 112 9.78 13.57 5.28
CA PHE A 112 9.57 13.01 6.62
C PHE A 112 8.25 13.47 7.24
N LEU A 113 7.95 14.78 7.17
CA LEU A 113 6.68 15.35 7.66
C LEU A 113 5.47 14.79 6.89
N LEU A 114 5.61 14.57 5.58
CA LEU A 114 4.55 13.95 4.78
C LEU A 114 4.27 12.52 5.26
N GLY A 115 5.31 11.75 5.57
CA GLY A 115 5.17 10.43 6.15
C GLY A 115 4.42 10.45 7.49
N ILE A 116 4.77 11.39 8.38
CA ILE A 116 4.06 11.61 9.66
C ILE A 116 2.59 11.99 9.40
N ALA A 117 2.34 12.92 8.49
CA ALA A 117 1.00 13.42 8.21
C ALA A 117 0.08 12.34 7.65
N GLU A 118 0.60 11.44 6.80
CA GLU A 118 -0.15 10.35 6.17
C GLU A 118 -0.26 9.10 7.06
N ALA A 119 0.58 9.00 8.09
CA ALA A 119 0.58 7.85 9.00
C ALA A 119 -0.81 7.65 9.64
N GLY A 120 -1.30 6.40 9.58
CA GLY A 120 -2.61 6.04 10.11
C GLY A 120 -3.77 6.16 9.12
N PHE A 121 -3.55 6.63 7.88
CA PHE A 121 -4.63 6.66 6.88
C PHE A 121 -5.12 5.25 6.52
N PHE A 122 -4.22 4.40 6.04
CA PHE A 122 -4.57 3.03 5.64
C PHE A 122 -5.20 2.21 6.78
N PRO A 123 -4.57 2.09 7.96
CA PRO A 123 -5.19 1.38 9.08
C PRO A 123 -6.47 2.06 9.56
N GLY A 124 -6.59 3.38 9.43
CA GLY A 124 -7.81 4.12 9.75
C GLY A 124 -8.99 3.71 8.88
N ILE A 125 -8.77 3.56 7.58
CA ILE A 125 -9.81 3.07 6.66
C ILE A 125 -10.13 1.60 6.95
N ILE A 126 -9.14 0.74 7.20
CA ILE A 126 -9.38 -0.67 7.55
C ILE A 126 -10.22 -0.78 8.83
N LEU A 127 -9.91 0.03 9.84
CA LEU A 127 -10.75 0.11 11.04
C LEU A 127 -12.17 0.57 10.69
N TYR A 128 -12.32 1.63 9.91
CA TYR A 128 -13.63 2.13 9.48
C TYR A 128 -14.44 1.04 8.78
N LEU A 129 -13.83 0.32 7.83
CA LEU A 129 -14.48 -0.81 7.18
C LEU A 129 -14.89 -1.91 8.17
N SER A 130 -14.10 -2.15 9.22
CA SER A 130 -14.41 -3.15 10.24
C SER A 130 -15.60 -2.77 11.13
N LEU A 131 -15.88 -1.47 11.28
CA LEU A 131 -17.02 -0.94 12.02
C LEU A 131 -18.33 -0.99 11.21
N TRP A 132 -18.23 -1.11 9.88
CA TRP A 132 -19.39 -1.06 8.98
C TRP A 132 -19.74 -2.40 8.35
N PHE A 133 -18.74 -3.25 8.08
CA PHE A 133 -18.94 -4.50 7.34
C PHE A 133 -18.92 -5.71 8.26
N PRO A 134 -19.96 -6.56 8.23
CA PRO A 134 -19.90 -7.89 8.83
C PRO A 134 -18.71 -8.71 8.28
N ALA A 135 -18.24 -9.69 9.04
CA ALA A 135 -17.02 -10.45 8.76
C ALA A 135 -16.98 -11.03 7.33
N LYS A 136 -18.13 -11.55 6.85
CA LYS A 136 -18.26 -12.16 5.52
C LYS A 136 -17.99 -11.15 4.38
N GLN A 137 -18.46 -9.91 4.51
CA GLN A 137 -18.35 -8.87 3.49
C GLN A 137 -17.08 -8.03 3.65
N ARG A 138 -16.47 -8.03 4.83
CA ARG A 138 -15.28 -7.20 5.17
C ARG A 138 -14.08 -7.50 4.30
N ALA A 139 -13.81 -8.78 4.02
CA ALA A 139 -12.70 -9.18 3.16
C ALA A 139 -12.85 -8.66 1.73
N VAL A 140 -14.06 -8.71 1.19
CA VAL A 140 -14.38 -8.20 -0.15
C VAL A 140 -14.26 -6.66 -0.17
N ALA A 141 -14.77 -5.98 0.87
CA ALA A 141 -14.65 -4.53 1.01
C ALA A 141 -13.19 -4.07 1.07
N ALA A 142 -12.36 -4.74 1.86
CA ALA A 142 -10.92 -4.47 1.95
C ALA A 142 -10.19 -4.74 0.63
N ALA A 143 -10.55 -5.80 -0.10
CA ALA A 143 -9.95 -6.12 -1.39
C ALA A 143 -10.24 -5.01 -2.43
N TRP A 144 -11.47 -4.52 -2.51
CA TRP A 144 -11.82 -3.39 -3.37
C TRP A 144 -11.06 -2.12 -2.98
N PHE A 145 -11.00 -1.82 -1.69
CA PHE A 145 -10.23 -0.68 -1.20
C PHE A 145 -8.76 -0.77 -1.62
N MET A 146 -8.11 -1.93 -1.45
CA MET A 146 -6.72 -2.13 -1.84
C MET A 146 -6.49 -2.05 -3.36
N ALA A 147 -7.49 -2.38 -4.17
CA ALA A 147 -7.40 -2.28 -5.62
C ALA A 147 -7.27 -0.83 -6.11
N ALA A 148 -7.62 0.16 -5.28
CA ALA A 148 -7.44 1.56 -5.62
C ALA A 148 -5.98 1.95 -5.83
N ALA A 149 -5.00 1.30 -5.18
CA ALA A 149 -3.58 1.62 -5.33
C ALA A 149 -3.04 1.40 -6.75
N PRO A 150 -3.13 0.20 -7.36
CA PRO A 150 -2.67 0.03 -8.74
C PRO A 150 -3.54 0.79 -9.75
N ILE A 151 -4.83 1.00 -9.47
CA ILE A 151 -5.70 1.86 -10.30
C ILE A 151 -5.20 3.31 -10.24
N SER A 152 -4.81 3.81 -9.05
CA SER A 152 -4.23 5.14 -8.88
C SER A 152 -2.96 5.30 -9.71
N THR A 153 -2.08 4.32 -9.72
CA THR A 153 -0.86 4.39 -10.53
C THR A 153 -1.18 4.36 -12.04
N ALA A 154 -2.12 3.52 -12.45
CA ALA A 154 -2.51 3.40 -13.86
C ALA A 154 -3.08 4.70 -14.43
N ILE A 155 -3.91 5.40 -13.66
CA ILE A 155 -4.55 6.68 -14.05
C ILE A 155 -3.66 7.86 -13.66
N GLY A 156 -3.06 7.82 -12.48
CA GLY A 156 -2.27 8.89 -11.91
C GLY A 156 -0.99 9.17 -12.67
N SER A 157 -0.29 8.12 -13.16
CA SER A 157 0.93 8.32 -13.93
C SER A 157 0.71 9.16 -15.21
N PRO A 158 -0.28 8.86 -16.07
CA PRO A 158 -0.63 9.76 -17.18
C PRO A 158 -1.07 11.15 -16.71
N LEU A 159 -1.85 11.24 -15.62
CA LEU A 159 -2.30 12.51 -15.07
C LEU A 159 -1.12 13.38 -14.62
N SER A 160 -0.20 12.83 -13.84
CA SER A 160 1.02 13.52 -13.41
C SER A 160 1.85 13.96 -14.60
N GLY A 161 2.00 13.09 -15.62
CA GLY A 161 2.69 13.42 -16.86
C GLY A 161 2.02 14.58 -17.65
N ALA A 162 0.69 14.63 -17.65
CA ALA A 162 -0.06 15.73 -18.28
C ALA A 162 0.11 17.05 -17.53
N ILE A 163 0.04 17.01 -16.19
CA ILE A 163 0.23 18.20 -15.35
C ILE A 163 1.63 18.79 -15.56
N MET A 164 2.67 17.94 -15.66
CA MET A 164 4.05 18.36 -15.93
C MET A 164 4.26 19.02 -17.30
N GLN A 165 3.28 18.93 -18.21
CA GLN A 165 3.32 19.61 -19.53
C GLN A 165 2.42 20.84 -19.59
N MET A 166 1.73 21.18 -18.51
CA MET A 166 0.91 22.40 -18.48
C MET A 166 1.80 23.64 -18.57
N PRO A 167 1.32 24.70 -19.22
CA PRO A 167 2.03 25.98 -19.21
C PRO A 167 2.27 26.46 -17.78
N PRO A 168 3.43 27.09 -17.50
CA PRO A 168 3.71 27.62 -16.17
C PRO A 168 2.63 28.64 -15.77
N LEU A 169 2.00 28.41 -14.62
CA LEU A 169 1.03 29.33 -14.04
C LEU A 169 1.67 30.03 -12.83
N PHE A 170 1.43 31.30 -12.67
CA PHE A 170 1.92 32.09 -11.53
C PHE A 170 3.46 32.05 -11.33
N GLY A 171 4.23 31.78 -12.39
CA GLY A 171 5.70 31.67 -12.32
C GLY A 171 6.20 30.37 -11.64
N LEU A 172 5.33 29.41 -11.40
CA LEU A 172 5.68 28.13 -10.82
C LEU A 172 6.27 27.18 -11.87
N ALA A 173 7.29 26.41 -11.49
CA ALA A 173 7.83 25.34 -12.31
C ALA A 173 6.84 24.17 -12.44
N ASP A 174 7.01 23.30 -13.43
CA ASP A 174 6.18 22.15 -13.71
C ASP A 174 6.04 21.19 -12.51
N TRP A 175 7.14 20.88 -11.82
CA TRP A 175 7.13 20.01 -10.62
C TRP A 175 6.42 20.68 -9.41
N GLN A 176 6.47 22.02 -9.31
CA GLN A 176 5.75 22.76 -8.28
C GLN A 176 4.24 22.71 -8.53
N MET A 177 3.85 22.89 -9.80
CA MET A 177 2.47 22.76 -10.25
C MET A 177 1.94 21.38 -9.96
N LEU A 178 2.72 20.33 -10.21
CA LEU A 178 2.34 18.94 -9.93
C LEU A 178 1.98 18.74 -8.46
N TYR A 179 2.85 19.16 -7.54
CA TYR A 179 2.58 19.03 -6.10
C TYR A 179 1.32 19.77 -5.66
N ILE A 180 1.12 20.99 -6.12
CA ILE A 180 -0.04 21.81 -5.73
C ILE A 180 -1.34 21.23 -6.30
N VAL A 181 -1.35 20.87 -7.58
CA VAL A 181 -2.56 20.38 -8.26
C VAL A 181 -2.99 19.03 -7.69
N GLU A 182 -2.05 18.13 -7.43
CA GLU A 182 -2.37 16.79 -6.89
C GLU A 182 -2.66 16.79 -5.39
N ALA A 183 -2.13 17.75 -4.63
CA ALA A 183 -2.45 17.92 -3.21
C ALA A 183 -3.86 18.48 -2.97
N LEU A 184 -4.36 19.30 -3.87
CA LEU A 184 -5.66 19.99 -3.70
C LEU A 184 -6.82 18.99 -3.48
N PRO A 185 -6.98 17.92 -4.25
CA PRO A 185 -8.01 16.91 -3.99
C PRO A 185 -7.95 16.31 -2.59
N ALA A 186 -6.75 16.08 -2.03
CA ALA A 186 -6.62 15.54 -0.67
C ALA A 186 -7.21 16.48 0.37
N VAL A 187 -6.90 17.78 0.29
CA VAL A 187 -7.44 18.80 1.20
C VAL A 187 -8.97 18.92 1.05
N LEU A 188 -9.46 19.01 -0.17
CA LEU A 188 -10.90 19.14 -0.44
C LEU A 188 -11.67 17.91 0.04
N LEU A 189 -11.19 16.71 -0.27
CA LEU A 189 -11.80 15.46 0.17
C LEU A 189 -11.74 15.30 1.69
N GLY A 190 -10.71 15.83 2.36
CA GLY A 190 -10.66 15.86 3.82
C GLY A 190 -11.87 16.57 4.44
N PHE A 191 -12.29 17.71 3.87
CA PHE A 191 -13.52 18.40 4.30
C PHE A 191 -14.78 17.61 3.90
N VAL A 192 -14.79 16.96 2.74
CA VAL A 192 -15.91 16.10 2.31
C VAL A 192 -16.06 14.89 3.24
N VAL A 193 -14.96 14.31 3.73
CA VAL A 193 -14.97 13.20 4.71
C VAL A 193 -15.75 13.59 5.96
N LEU A 194 -15.59 14.82 6.48
CA LEU A 194 -16.34 15.30 7.65
C LEU A 194 -17.86 15.32 7.43
N LYS A 195 -18.32 15.46 6.19
CA LYS A 195 -19.75 15.49 5.84
C LYS A 195 -20.29 14.13 5.38
N CYS A 196 -19.49 13.35 4.68
CA CYS A 196 -19.93 12.13 3.98
C CYS A 196 -19.75 10.86 4.81
N LEU A 197 -18.67 10.75 5.61
CA LEU A 197 -18.48 9.60 6.47
C LEU A 197 -19.34 9.72 7.74
N THR A 198 -19.97 8.62 8.09
CA THR A 198 -20.74 8.50 9.35
C THR A 198 -19.91 7.65 10.31
N ASP A 199 -19.82 8.04 11.58
CA ASP A 199 -18.94 7.38 12.56
C ASP A 199 -19.34 5.92 12.86
N ALA A 200 -20.66 5.66 12.89
CA ALA A 200 -21.17 4.34 13.26
C ALA A 200 -22.49 4.02 12.53
N PRO A 201 -22.80 2.74 12.30
CA PRO A 201 -24.06 2.32 11.70
C PRO A 201 -25.31 2.85 12.42
N SER A 202 -25.27 2.97 13.75
CA SER A 202 -26.37 3.50 14.56
C SER A 202 -26.74 4.95 14.23
N LYS A 203 -25.80 5.73 13.67
CA LYS A 203 -25.99 7.12 13.26
C LYS A 203 -26.31 7.29 11.77
N ALA A 204 -26.48 6.18 11.03
CA ALA A 204 -26.66 6.18 9.57
C ALA A 204 -28.11 6.56 9.19
N ALA A 205 -28.34 7.83 8.92
CA ALA A 205 -29.66 8.33 8.46
C ALA A 205 -30.06 7.78 7.08
N TRP A 206 -29.10 7.31 6.27
CA TRP A 206 -29.32 6.75 4.94
C TRP A 206 -29.71 5.26 4.93
N LEU A 207 -29.61 4.58 6.09
CA LEU A 207 -30.17 3.25 6.30
C LEU A 207 -31.61 3.36 6.83
N ARG A 208 -32.49 2.47 6.35
CA ARG A 208 -33.83 2.35 6.94
C ARG A 208 -33.73 1.81 8.37
N PRO A 209 -34.70 2.06 9.23
CA PRO A 209 -34.68 1.59 10.63
C PRO A 209 -34.41 0.08 10.73
N ASP A 210 -35.12 -0.74 9.93
CA ASP A 210 -34.96 -2.21 9.89
C ASP A 210 -33.55 -2.64 9.47
N GLU A 211 -32.96 -1.95 8.51
CA GLU A 211 -31.59 -2.22 8.00
C GLU A 211 -30.55 -1.83 9.04
N ARG A 212 -30.72 -0.69 9.66
CA ARG A 212 -29.81 -0.18 10.69
C ARG A 212 -29.79 -1.07 11.93
N ASP A 213 -30.99 -1.43 12.45
CA ASP A 213 -31.12 -2.25 13.65
C ASP A 213 -30.55 -3.66 13.41
N TRP A 214 -30.81 -4.26 12.23
CA TRP A 214 -30.20 -5.51 11.84
C TRP A 214 -28.66 -5.43 11.79
N LEU A 215 -28.11 -4.38 11.17
CA LEU A 215 -26.66 -4.21 11.03
C LEU A 215 -25.99 -4.04 12.38
N VAL A 216 -26.56 -3.20 13.26
CA VAL A 216 -26.04 -2.98 14.61
C VAL A 216 -26.07 -4.27 15.42
N ALA A 217 -27.17 -5.02 15.39
CA ALA A 217 -27.31 -6.30 16.08
C ALA A 217 -26.29 -7.34 15.54
N LYS A 218 -26.11 -7.41 14.21
CA LYS A 218 -25.16 -8.33 13.57
C LYS A 218 -23.72 -8.03 13.98
N LEU A 219 -23.30 -6.76 13.90
CA LEU A 219 -21.95 -6.36 14.29
C LEU A 219 -21.68 -6.56 15.77
N LYS A 220 -22.68 -6.31 16.63
CA LYS A 220 -22.59 -6.59 18.07
C LYS A 220 -22.41 -8.06 18.34
N SER A 221 -23.24 -8.94 17.75
CA SER A 221 -23.12 -10.38 17.93
C SER A 221 -21.77 -10.94 17.49
N GLU A 222 -21.20 -10.41 16.40
CA GLU A 222 -19.85 -10.77 15.94
C GLU A 222 -18.74 -10.25 16.87
N ALA A 223 -18.92 -9.07 17.48
CA ALA A 223 -18.01 -8.54 18.49
C ALA A 223 -18.04 -9.37 19.77
N ASP A 224 -19.23 -9.71 20.27
CA ASP A 224 -19.41 -10.52 21.48
C ASP A 224 -18.83 -11.93 21.29
N ALA A 225 -19.04 -12.56 20.13
CA ALA A 225 -18.44 -13.84 19.78
C ALA A 225 -16.91 -13.78 19.77
N ARG A 226 -16.33 -12.71 19.25
CA ARG A 226 -14.86 -12.51 19.28
C ARG A 226 -14.33 -12.33 20.69
N HIS A 227 -15.02 -11.60 21.55
CA HIS A 227 -14.63 -11.42 22.95
C HIS A 227 -14.72 -12.72 23.73
N ALA A 228 -15.75 -13.55 23.51
CA ALA A 228 -15.86 -14.86 24.12
C ALA A 228 -14.72 -15.82 23.76
N HIS A 229 -14.20 -15.74 22.54
CA HIS A 229 -13.05 -16.55 22.08
C HIS A 229 -11.69 -15.95 22.45
N ALA A 230 -11.62 -14.67 22.82
CA ALA A 230 -10.37 -13.98 23.14
C ALA A 230 -9.70 -14.47 24.46
N GLY A 231 -10.42 -15.17 25.31
CA GLY A 231 -9.88 -15.71 26.58
C GLY A 231 -8.79 -16.76 26.43
N HIS A 232 -8.54 -17.29 25.22
CA HIS A 232 -7.58 -18.37 24.95
C HIS A 232 -6.58 -18.03 23.84
N THR A 233 -6.49 -16.78 23.41
CA THR A 233 -5.61 -16.39 22.32
C THR A 233 -4.26 -15.91 22.82
N ALA A 234 -3.19 -16.26 22.09
CA ALA A 234 -1.84 -15.78 22.33
C ALA A 234 -1.84 -14.26 22.49
N GLY A 235 -1.26 -13.75 23.57
CA GLY A 235 -1.19 -12.32 23.83
C GLY A 235 -0.46 -11.58 22.69
N ALA A 236 -0.75 -10.30 22.52
CA ALA A 236 -0.09 -9.47 21.50
C ALA A 236 1.44 -9.63 21.51
N TRP A 237 2.04 -9.77 22.69
CA TRP A 237 3.49 -9.95 22.88
C TRP A 237 4.01 -11.29 22.34
N GLN A 238 3.22 -12.35 22.41
CA GLN A 238 3.57 -13.66 21.83
C GLN A 238 3.51 -13.61 20.30
N ALA A 239 2.51 -12.93 19.73
CA ALA A 239 2.40 -12.73 18.27
C ALA A 239 3.60 -11.95 17.71
N LEU A 240 4.08 -10.94 18.42
CA LEU A 240 5.25 -10.17 18.03
C LEU A 240 6.56 -10.98 18.01
N ARG A 241 6.62 -12.06 18.79
CA ARG A 241 7.78 -12.97 18.85
C ARG A 241 7.63 -14.21 17.95
N ASP A 242 6.49 -14.38 17.32
CA ASP A 242 6.27 -15.51 16.41
C ASP A 242 7.16 -15.39 15.17
N PRO A 243 8.05 -16.36 14.91
CA PRO A 243 8.93 -16.33 13.76
C PRO A 243 8.18 -16.31 12.43
N ARG A 244 6.92 -16.76 12.39
CA ARG A 244 6.06 -16.71 11.21
C ARG A 244 5.65 -15.27 10.91
N VAL A 245 5.40 -14.44 11.92
CA VAL A 245 5.10 -13.01 11.78
C VAL A 245 6.32 -12.28 11.22
N LEU A 246 7.52 -12.57 11.74
CA LEU A 246 8.77 -12.00 11.22
C LEU A 246 9.05 -12.43 9.78
N ALA A 247 8.79 -13.70 9.45
CA ALA A 247 8.92 -14.20 8.07
C ALA A 247 7.97 -13.46 7.11
N LEU A 248 6.70 -13.30 7.48
CA LEU A 248 5.74 -12.54 6.67
C LEU A 248 6.11 -11.06 6.55
N ALA A 249 6.65 -10.46 7.62
CA ALA A 249 7.16 -9.09 7.58
C ALA A 249 8.31 -8.95 6.57
N LEU A 250 9.23 -9.92 6.52
CA LEU A 250 10.34 -9.95 5.58
C LEU A 250 9.87 -10.17 4.13
N ILE A 251 8.86 -11.02 3.92
CA ILE A 251 8.26 -11.21 2.59
C ILE A 251 7.59 -9.90 2.14
N TYR A 252 6.85 -9.25 3.01
CA TYR A 252 6.20 -7.97 2.70
C TYR A 252 7.22 -6.84 2.48
N PHE A 253 8.35 -6.85 3.21
CA PHE A 253 9.46 -5.94 3.00
C PHE A 253 10.00 -5.98 1.55
N GLY A 254 10.26 -7.17 1.01
CA GLY A 254 10.75 -7.32 -0.37
C GLY A 254 9.73 -6.80 -1.40
N THR A 255 8.45 -7.13 -1.26
CA THR A 255 7.41 -6.65 -2.18
C THR A 255 7.19 -5.15 -2.06
N SER A 256 7.32 -4.57 -0.86
CA SER A 256 7.24 -3.13 -0.63
C SER A 256 8.46 -2.39 -1.21
N ALA A 257 9.67 -2.95 -1.02
CA ALA A 257 10.88 -2.40 -1.62
C ALA A 257 10.73 -2.29 -3.15
N GLY A 258 10.23 -3.33 -3.80
CA GLY A 258 9.96 -3.32 -5.24
C GLY A 258 8.90 -2.28 -5.64
N LEU A 259 7.76 -2.26 -4.94
CA LEU A 259 6.65 -1.35 -5.25
C LEU A 259 7.06 0.12 -5.21
N TYR A 260 7.70 0.54 -4.13
CA TYR A 260 8.06 1.95 -3.92
C TYR A 260 9.28 2.36 -4.73
N THR A 261 10.16 1.40 -5.05
CA THR A 261 11.21 1.61 -6.06
C THR A 261 10.61 1.99 -7.42
N LEU A 262 9.60 1.25 -7.88
CA LEU A 262 8.91 1.58 -9.13
C LEU A 262 8.26 2.97 -9.04
N GLY A 263 7.54 3.29 -7.97
CA GLY A 263 6.90 4.59 -7.80
C GLY A 263 7.86 5.77 -7.92
N LEU A 264 9.06 5.65 -7.34
CA LEU A 264 10.04 6.73 -7.36
C LEU A 264 10.90 6.75 -8.63
N TRP A 265 11.33 5.60 -9.13
CA TRP A 265 12.38 5.53 -10.13
C TRP A 265 11.90 5.18 -11.55
N ALA A 266 10.73 4.52 -11.71
CA ALA A 266 10.24 4.17 -13.04
C ALA A 266 10.03 5.37 -13.97
N PRO A 267 9.50 6.54 -13.53
CA PRO A 267 9.40 7.71 -14.39
C PRO A 267 10.77 8.19 -14.89
N LEU A 268 11.78 8.19 -14.01
CA LEU A 268 13.15 8.58 -14.38
C LEU A 268 13.82 7.57 -15.31
N MET A 269 13.59 6.26 -15.09
CA MET A 269 14.10 5.19 -15.95
C MET A 269 13.53 5.25 -17.36
N VAL A 270 12.25 5.61 -17.50
CA VAL A 270 11.62 5.76 -18.81
C VAL A 270 12.00 7.11 -19.46
N ARG A 271 12.07 8.19 -18.69
CA ARG A 271 12.42 9.52 -19.15
C ARG A 271 13.81 9.61 -19.81
N GLN A 272 14.78 8.81 -19.35
CA GLN A 272 16.14 8.80 -19.92
C GLN A 272 16.20 8.48 -21.41
N PHE A 273 15.16 7.85 -21.97
CA PHE A 273 15.06 7.56 -23.42
C PHE A 273 14.52 8.74 -24.24
N GLY A 274 14.36 9.93 -23.66
CA GLY A 274 13.96 11.14 -24.36
C GLY A 274 12.46 11.37 -24.51
N PHE A 275 11.61 10.57 -23.85
CA PHE A 275 10.16 10.74 -23.86
C PHE A 275 9.74 12.04 -23.16
N THR A 276 8.62 12.62 -23.60
CA THR A 276 7.97 13.72 -22.88
C THR A 276 7.40 13.25 -21.54
N ALA A 277 7.05 14.17 -20.64
CA ALA A 277 6.44 13.80 -19.36
C ALA A 277 5.11 13.04 -19.55
N TRP A 278 4.28 13.45 -20.51
CA TRP A 278 3.04 12.74 -20.88
C TRP A 278 3.30 11.31 -21.38
N GLN A 279 4.23 11.15 -22.30
CA GLN A 279 4.61 9.83 -22.82
C GLN A 279 5.18 8.94 -21.70
N THR A 280 6.01 9.51 -20.83
CA THR A 280 6.52 8.81 -19.63
C THR A 280 5.38 8.37 -18.74
N GLY A 281 4.38 9.22 -18.51
CA GLY A 281 3.19 8.89 -17.75
C GLY A 281 2.41 7.72 -18.33
N LEU A 282 2.19 7.73 -19.64
CA LEU A 282 1.52 6.60 -20.32
C LEU A 282 2.33 5.30 -20.20
N LEU A 283 3.63 5.35 -20.46
CA LEU A 283 4.51 4.17 -20.44
C LEU A 283 4.70 3.59 -19.03
N THR A 284 4.62 4.41 -18.00
CA THR A 284 4.66 3.95 -16.59
C THR A 284 3.28 3.56 -16.05
N GLY A 285 2.19 4.05 -16.66
CA GLY A 285 0.82 3.65 -16.32
C GLY A 285 0.42 2.28 -16.88
N ILE A 286 0.86 1.92 -18.09
CA ILE A 286 0.56 0.63 -18.75
C ILE A 286 0.93 -0.58 -17.87
N PRO A 287 2.12 -0.65 -17.26
CA PRO A 287 2.46 -1.74 -16.35
C PRO A 287 1.46 -1.95 -15.22
N SER A 288 0.89 -0.87 -14.71
CA SER A 288 -0.07 -0.93 -13.61
C SER A 288 -1.44 -1.48 -14.05
N ILE A 289 -1.84 -1.27 -15.30
CA ILE A 289 -3.06 -1.88 -15.85
C ILE A 289 -2.91 -3.41 -15.91
N ALA A 290 -1.79 -3.89 -16.44
CA ALA A 290 -1.47 -5.31 -16.47
C ALA A 290 -1.44 -5.90 -15.04
N ALA A 291 -0.91 -5.16 -14.08
CA ALA A 291 -0.84 -5.54 -12.68
C ALA A 291 -2.24 -5.70 -12.04
N VAL A 292 -3.21 -4.82 -12.34
CA VAL A 292 -4.60 -4.93 -11.85
C VAL A 292 -5.22 -6.23 -12.33
N VAL A 293 -5.12 -6.51 -13.64
CA VAL A 293 -5.69 -7.72 -14.24
C VAL A 293 -5.06 -8.98 -13.63
N ALA A 294 -3.73 -9.00 -13.53
CA ALA A 294 -2.99 -10.12 -12.95
C ALA A 294 -3.35 -10.32 -11.47
N MET A 295 -3.41 -9.25 -10.68
CA MET A 295 -3.78 -9.30 -9.26
C MET A 295 -5.15 -9.95 -9.04
N ILE A 296 -6.15 -9.54 -9.82
CA ILE A 296 -7.52 -10.08 -9.69
C ILE A 296 -7.55 -11.56 -10.09
N GLY A 297 -6.97 -11.91 -11.24
CA GLY A 297 -6.94 -13.28 -11.74
C GLY A 297 -6.19 -14.23 -10.81
N TRP A 298 -5.02 -13.80 -10.34
CA TRP A 298 -4.16 -14.58 -9.46
C TRP A 298 -4.77 -14.78 -8.07
N ALA A 299 -5.39 -13.74 -7.50
CA ALA A 299 -6.09 -13.82 -6.22
C ALA A 299 -7.27 -14.81 -6.30
N ARG A 300 -8.08 -14.75 -7.37
CA ARG A 300 -9.19 -15.70 -7.59
C ARG A 300 -8.70 -17.14 -7.73
N HIS A 301 -7.57 -17.34 -8.43
CA HIS A 301 -6.99 -18.68 -8.57
C HIS A 301 -6.49 -19.21 -7.22
N SER A 302 -5.77 -18.38 -6.44
CA SER A 302 -5.33 -18.71 -5.09
C SER A 302 -6.50 -19.05 -4.15
N ASP A 303 -7.61 -18.31 -4.23
CA ASP A 303 -8.80 -18.55 -3.41
C ASP A 303 -9.51 -19.86 -3.79
N ARG A 304 -9.56 -20.19 -5.08
CA ARG A 304 -10.17 -21.44 -5.58
C ARG A 304 -9.37 -22.68 -5.21
N THR A 305 -8.05 -22.57 -5.24
CA THR A 305 -7.16 -23.70 -4.94
C THR A 305 -6.88 -23.85 -3.46
N GLY A 306 -7.11 -22.78 -2.66
CA GLY A 306 -6.74 -22.73 -1.24
C GLY A 306 -5.23 -22.68 -0.99
N GLU A 307 -4.42 -22.67 -2.07
CA GLU A 307 -2.97 -22.70 -2.01
C GLU A 307 -2.43 -21.24 -1.96
N ARG A 308 -1.57 -20.93 -1.01
CA ARG A 308 -1.02 -19.59 -0.80
C ARG A 308 0.48 -19.50 -1.08
N THR A 309 1.22 -20.55 -0.80
CA THR A 309 2.68 -20.55 -0.86
C THR A 309 3.19 -20.27 -2.26
N TRP A 310 2.79 -21.07 -3.23
CA TRP A 310 3.21 -20.88 -4.63
C TRP A 310 2.62 -19.62 -5.25
N HIS A 311 1.46 -19.17 -4.75
CA HIS A 311 0.85 -17.90 -5.16
C HIS A 311 1.60 -16.67 -4.63
N VAL A 312 2.53 -16.83 -3.68
CA VAL A 312 3.48 -15.78 -3.27
C VAL A 312 4.84 -16.00 -3.94
N VAL A 313 5.36 -17.24 -3.97
CA VAL A 313 6.69 -17.56 -4.50
C VAL A 313 6.80 -17.22 -5.98
N ILE A 314 5.89 -17.70 -6.82
CA ILE A 314 5.94 -17.47 -8.28
C ILE A 314 5.94 -15.98 -8.62
N PRO A 315 5.02 -15.15 -8.08
CA PRO A 315 5.04 -13.72 -8.30
C PRO A 315 6.31 -13.02 -7.79
N CYS A 316 6.87 -13.41 -6.65
CA CYS A 316 8.12 -12.84 -6.15
C CYS A 316 9.31 -13.17 -7.06
N VAL A 317 9.37 -14.41 -7.55
CA VAL A 317 10.40 -14.83 -8.53
C VAL A 317 10.21 -14.08 -9.86
N LEU A 318 8.97 -13.92 -10.33
CA LEU A 318 8.67 -13.18 -11.54
C LEU A 318 9.11 -11.70 -11.41
N ALA A 319 8.82 -11.06 -10.29
CA ALA A 319 9.25 -9.68 -10.02
C ALA A 319 10.77 -9.58 -9.90
N CYS A 320 11.44 -10.56 -9.26
CA CYS A 320 12.90 -10.65 -9.19
C CYS A 320 13.52 -10.70 -10.59
N ILE A 321 13.06 -11.60 -11.46
CA ILE A 321 13.50 -11.71 -12.85
C ILE A 321 13.25 -10.41 -13.61
N GLY A 322 12.08 -9.79 -13.41
CA GLY A 322 11.74 -8.51 -14.02
C GLY A 322 12.71 -7.38 -13.63
N PHE A 323 13.11 -7.28 -12.36
CA PHE A 323 14.10 -6.29 -11.92
C PHE A 323 15.50 -6.57 -12.48
N VAL A 324 15.93 -7.84 -12.55
CA VAL A 324 17.20 -8.21 -13.19
C VAL A 324 17.18 -7.81 -14.66
N PHE A 325 16.07 -8.09 -15.35
CA PHE A 325 15.89 -7.74 -16.75
C PHE A 325 15.85 -6.22 -16.97
N ALA A 326 15.19 -5.47 -16.09
CA ALA A 326 15.19 -4.00 -16.11
C ALA A 326 16.61 -3.43 -15.97
N GLY A 327 17.46 -4.04 -15.15
CA GLY A 327 18.86 -3.64 -14.97
C GLY A 327 19.73 -3.86 -16.22
N GLN A 328 19.33 -4.76 -17.11
CA GLN A 328 20.02 -5.06 -18.36
C GLN A 328 19.38 -4.41 -19.59
N ALA A 329 18.22 -3.80 -19.42
CA ALA A 329 17.47 -3.22 -20.53
C ALA A 329 18.18 -2.00 -21.11
N SER A 330 18.50 -2.07 -22.38
CA SER A 330 19.19 -1.01 -23.14
C SER A 330 18.25 -0.16 -23.99
N THR A 331 16.98 -0.54 -24.11
CA THR A 331 15.96 0.16 -24.91
C THR A 331 14.73 0.47 -24.08
N ALA A 332 13.98 1.49 -24.48
CA ALA A 332 12.73 1.85 -23.85
C ALA A 332 11.72 0.70 -23.82
N LEU A 333 11.59 -0.04 -24.93
CA LEU A 333 10.68 -1.17 -25.01
C LEU A 333 11.03 -2.26 -23.99
N LEU A 334 12.30 -2.66 -23.90
CA LEU A 334 12.74 -3.66 -22.94
C LEU A 334 12.56 -3.18 -21.50
N THR A 335 12.82 -1.91 -21.23
CA THR A 335 12.56 -1.30 -19.91
C THR A 335 11.08 -1.38 -19.55
N VAL A 336 10.17 -0.95 -20.43
CA VAL A 336 8.73 -0.99 -20.17
C VAL A 336 8.23 -2.42 -20.00
N LEU A 337 8.68 -3.36 -20.83
CA LEU A 337 8.32 -4.78 -20.68
C LEU A 337 8.81 -5.36 -19.35
N ALA A 338 10.02 -5.01 -18.92
CA ALA A 338 10.54 -5.40 -17.61
C ALA A 338 9.67 -4.81 -16.48
N LEU A 339 9.28 -3.54 -16.57
CA LEU A 339 8.39 -2.90 -15.60
C LEU A 339 6.99 -3.56 -15.56
N VAL A 340 6.47 -4.04 -16.69
CA VAL A 340 5.22 -4.84 -16.73
C VAL A 340 5.38 -6.11 -15.91
N VAL A 341 6.46 -6.86 -16.14
CA VAL A 341 6.75 -8.12 -15.43
C VAL A 341 6.88 -7.88 -13.92
N VAL A 342 7.62 -6.84 -13.53
CA VAL A 342 7.79 -6.46 -12.12
C VAL A 342 6.46 -6.10 -11.47
N ASN A 343 5.64 -5.25 -12.10
CA ASN A 343 4.35 -4.82 -11.56
C ASN A 343 3.38 -5.99 -11.39
N ILE A 344 3.32 -6.89 -12.38
CA ILE A 344 2.52 -8.12 -12.31
C ILE A 344 2.95 -8.95 -11.10
N GLY A 345 4.25 -9.22 -10.96
CA GLY A 345 4.76 -10.02 -9.85
C GLY A 345 4.46 -9.42 -8.48
N ILE A 346 4.79 -8.13 -8.27
CA ILE A 346 4.54 -7.45 -6.99
C ILE A 346 3.05 -7.42 -6.65
N SER A 347 2.19 -7.12 -7.63
CA SER A 347 0.75 -6.98 -7.38
C SER A 347 0.06 -8.33 -7.16
N ALA A 348 0.45 -9.36 -7.92
CA ALA A 348 -0.09 -10.71 -7.76
C ALA A 348 0.24 -11.33 -6.40
N ALA A 349 1.42 -11.06 -5.83
CA ALA A 349 1.82 -11.57 -4.53
C ALA A 349 0.98 -11.05 -3.36
N LYS A 350 0.39 -9.85 -3.47
CA LYS A 350 -0.23 -9.15 -2.33
C LYS A 350 -1.41 -9.88 -1.71
N ALA A 351 -2.40 -10.30 -2.50
CA ALA A 351 -3.61 -10.90 -1.96
C ALA A 351 -3.32 -12.24 -1.26
N PRO A 352 -2.56 -13.19 -1.85
CA PRO A 352 -2.14 -14.41 -1.17
C PRO A 352 -1.32 -14.14 0.09
N LEU A 353 -0.40 -13.18 0.06
CA LEU A 353 0.43 -12.81 1.21
C LEU A 353 -0.42 -12.33 2.39
N TRP A 354 -1.36 -11.42 2.15
CA TRP A 354 -2.23 -10.89 3.21
C TRP A 354 -3.30 -11.87 3.69
N ALA A 355 -3.50 -12.98 3.00
CA ALA A 355 -4.33 -14.09 3.47
C ALA A 355 -3.58 -15.04 4.44
N MET A 356 -2.23 -15.07 4.39
CA MET A 356 -1.43 -16.01 5.20
C MET A 356 -1.51 -15.77 6.73
N PRO A 357 -1.49 -14.52 7.25
CA PRO A 357 -1.56 -14.29 8.69
C PRO A 357 -2.80 -14.88 9.36
N SER A 358 -3.94 -14.86 8.67
CA SER A 358 -5.21 -15.39 9.20
C SER A 358 -5.22 -16.90 9.41
N ALA A 359 -4.26 -17.62 8.83
CA ALA A 359 -4.14 -19.07 9.01
C ALA A 359 -3.62 -19.48 10.40
N PHE A 360 -2.93 -18.58 11.10
CA PHE A 360 -2.31 -18.91 12.40
C PHE A 360 -2.45 -17.79 13.46
N LEU A 361 -2.92 -16.60 13.09
CA LEU A 361 -3.17 -15.50 14.01
C LEU A 361 -4.66 -15.31 14.24
N SER A 362 -5.05 -15.14 15.49
CA SER A 362 -6.44 -14.86 15.89
C SER A 362 -6.51 -13.82 17.01
N GLY A 363 -7.66 -13.19 17.18
CA GLY A 363 -7.92 -12.25 18.26
C GLY A 363 -6.95 -11.07 18.33
N ALA A 364 -6.51 -10.72 19.53
CA ALA A 364 -5.59 -9.60 19.77
C ALA A 364 -4.20 -9.83 19.14
N GLY A 365 -3.74 -11.10 19.08
CA GLY A 365 -2.49 -11.48 18.42
C GLY A 365 -2.50 -11.22 16.92
N ALA A 366 -3.65 -11.40 16.27
CA ALA A 366 -3.79 -11.09 14.84
C ALA A 366 -3.59 -9.60 14.56
N ALA A 367 -4.22 -8.72 15.35
CA ALA A 367 -4.07 -7.28 15.18
C ALA A 367 -2.61 -6.83 15.36
N ALA A 368 -1.94 -7.30 16.41
CA ALA A 368 -0.53 -6.98 16.67
C ALA A 368 0.41 -7.54 15.59
N GLY A 369 0.21 -8.79 15.17
CA GLY A 369 1.02 -9.44 14.14
C GLY A 369 0.86 -8.76 12.78
N ILE A 370 -0.36 -8.44 12.36
CA ILE A 370 -0.64 -7.71 11.11
C ILE A 370 -0.01 -6.31 11.15
N ALA A 371 -0.14 -5.59 12.27
CA ALA A 371 0.50 -4.29 12.42
C ALA A 371 2.02 -4.38 12.29
N MET A 372 2.65 -5.38 12.91
CA MET A 372 4.10 -5.61 12.81
C MET A 372 4.53 -5.95 11.37
N ILE A 373 3.79 -6.83 10.69
CA ILE A 373 4.05 -7.19 9.28
C ILE A 373 3.99 -5.91 8.43
N ASN A 374 2.96 -5.09 8.62
CA ASN A 374 2.79 -3.85 7.86
C ASN A 374 3.93 -2.85 8.16
N SER A 375 4.22 -2.60 9.41
CA SER A 375 5.23 -1.61 9.82
C SER A 375 6.63 -1.98 9.35
N ILE A 376 7.09 -3.21 9.61
CA ILE A 376 8.41 -3.69 9.16
C ILE A 376 8.45 -3.80 7.64
N GLY A 377 7.38 -4.33 7.03
CA GLY A 377 7.31 -4.47 5.58
C GLY A 377 7.41 -3.12 4.85
N ASN A 378 6.77 -2.08 5.37
CA ASN A 378 6.86 -0.72 4.79
C ASN A 378 8.26 -0.10 4.85
N LEU A 379 9.16 -0.57 5.74
CA LEU A 379 10.57 -0.15 5.72
C LEU A 379 11.30 -0.56 4.43
N GLY A 380 10.78 -1.54 3.67
CA GLY A 380 11.24 -1.81 2.31
C GLY A 380 11.12 -0.58 1.40
N GLY A 381 10.11 0.27 1.63
CA GLY A 381 9.96 1.55 0.95
C GLY A 381 11.06 2.58 1.24
N PHE A 382 11.80 2.43 2.35
CA PHE A 382 13.03 3.18 2.58
C PHE A 382 14.21 2.53 1.85
N VAL A 383 14.42 1.24 2.07
CA VAL A 383 15.64 0.54 1.61
C VAL A 383 15.72 0.45 0.09
N GLY A 384 14.62 0.12 -0.59
CA GLY A 384 14.60 -0.03 -2.05
C GLY A 384 14.99 1.26 -2.78
N PRO A 385 14.24 2.35 -2.62
CA PRO A 385 14.55 3.63 -3.26
C PRO A 385 15.92 4.20 -2.88
N PHE A 386 16.32 4.08 -1.62
CA PHE A 386 17.64 4.56 -1.16
C PHE A 386 18.78 3.77 -1.82
N ALA A 387 18.67 2.43 -1.87
CA ALA A 387 19.68 1.58 -2.48
C ALA A 387 19.90 1.94 -3.96
N ILE A 388 18.81 2.17 -4.71
CA ILE A 388 18.92 2.62 -6.11
C ILE A 388 19.61 3.97 -6.21
N GLY A 389 19.22 4.94 -5.40
CA GLY A 389 19.81 6.29 -5.44
C GLY A 389 21.29 6.27 -5.12
N TRP A 390 21.68 5.57 -4.06
CA TRP A 390 23.07 5.44 -3.64
C TRP A 390 23.92 4.71 -4.68
N LEU A 391 23.49 3.54 -5.14
CA LEU A 391 24.22 2.76 -6.13
C LEU A 391 24.28 3.45 -7.48
N LYS A 392 23.22 4.14 -7.90
CA LYS A 392 23.25 4.96 -9.12
C LYS A 392 24.28 6.08 -9.02
N ASN A 393 24.41 6.71 -7.87
CA ASN A 393 25.41 7.76 -7.66
C ASN A 393 26.86 7.22 -7.76
N VAL A 394 27.06 5.99 -7.29
CA VAL A 394 28.39 5.33 -7.30
C VAL A 394 28.73 4.71 -8.65
N THR A 395 27.76 4.05 -9.30
CA THR A 395 27.97 3.24 -10.51
C THR A 395 27.57 3.95 -11.81
N GLY A 396 26.87 5.08 -11.72
CA GLY A 396 26.36 5.83 -12.88
C GLY A 396 25.07 5.28 -13.51
N GLY A 397 24.62 4.08 -13.10
CA GLY A 397 23.46 3.38 -13.69
C GLY A 397 22.47 2.85 -12.67
N TYR A 398 21.32 2.38 -13.16
CA TYR A 398 20.27 1.80 -12.28
C TYR A 398 20.53 0.32 -11.94
N ALA A 399 21.31 -0.41 -12.75
CA ALA A 399 21.43 -1.87 -12.69
C ALA A 399 21.76 -2.40 -11.30
N ALA A 400 22.80 -1.87 -10.65
CA ALA A 400 23.24 -2.33 -9.33
C ALA A 400 22.14 -2.22 -8.28
N GLY A 401 21.42 -1.08 -8.25
CA GLY A 401 20.32 -0.87 -7.33
C GLY A 401 19.12 -1.79 -7.61
N LEU A 402 18.79 -2.00 -8.88
CA LEU A 402 17.73 -2.92 -9.29
C LEU A 402 18.06 -4.37 -8.90
N TYR A 403 19.32 -4.79 -8.95
CA TYR A 403 19.76 -6.12 -8.50
C TYR A 403 19.63 -6.28 -6.97
N VAL A 404 19.87 -5.22 -6.19
CA VAL A 404 19.63 -5.25 -4.74
C VAL A 404 18.15 -5.47 -4.45
N VAL A 405 17.26 -4.75 -5.15
CA VAL A 405 15.81 -4.91 -4.98
C VAL A 405 15.35 -6.30 -5.46
N ALA A 406 15.90 -6.80 -6.57
CA ALA A 406 15.69 -8.18 -7.02
C ALA A 406 16.07 -9.18 -5.93
N GLY A 407 17.21 -8.96 -5.27
CA GLY A 407 17.67 -9.77 -4.14
C GLY A 407 16.70 -9.84 -2.97
N THR A 408 16.05 -8.70 -2.62
CA THR A 408 15.02 -8.70 -1.57
C THR A 408 13.80 -9.56 -1.93
N LEU A 409 13.41 -9.57 -3.19
CA LEU A 409 12.31 -10.41 -3.70
C LEU A 409 12.70 -11.89 -3.76
N ALA A 410 13.95 -12.20 -4.14
CA ALA A 410 14.47 -13.57 -4.06
C ALA A 410 14.45 -14.09 -2.62
N VAL A 411 14.88 -13.28 -1.66
CA VAL A 411 14.78 -13.60 -0.22
C VAL A 411 13.32 -13.82 0.18
N SER A 412 12.39 -12.97 -0.28
CA SER A 412 10.95 -13.16 -0.01
C SER A 412 10.44 -14.51 -0.52
N ALA A 413 10.82 -14.93 -1.73
CA ALA A 413 10.45 -16.22 -2.29
C ALA A 413 11.02 -17.40 -1.46
N VAL A 414 12.30 -17.33 -1.09
CA VAL A 414 12.95 -18.36 -0.26
C VAL A 414 12.32 -18.45 1.11
N VAL A 415 12.08 -17.33 1.79
CA VAL A 415 11.44 -17.27 3.11
C VAL A 415 10.02 -17.86 3.05
N THR A 416 9.27 -17.58 1.99
CA THR A 416 7.93 -18.16 1.78
C THR A 416 7.99 -19.70 1.70
N LEU A 417 8.95 -20.24 0.94
CA LEU A 417 9.16 -21.70 0.85
C LEU A 417 9.56 -22.32 2.19
N MET A 418 10.43 -21.65 2.95
CA MET A 418 10.85 -22.12 4.27
C MET A 418 9.69 -22.14 5.26
N LEU A 419 8.84 -21.12 5.22
CA LEU A 419 7.66 -20.99 6.07
C LEU A 419 6.67 -22.14 5.80
N SER A 420 6.43 -22.47 4.54
CA SER A 420 5.56 -23.58 4.13
C SER A 420 6.07 -24.94 4.60
N ARG A 421 7.39 -25.20 4.47
CA ARG A 421 7.99 -26.48 4.90
C ARG A 421 7.89 -26.70 6.41
N LYS A 422 8.00 -25.65 7.21
CA LYS A 422 7.81 -25.75 8.68
C LYS A 422 6.35 -26.10 9.03
N GLY A 423 5.38 -25.43 8.43
CA GLY A 423 3.97 -25.74 8.65
C GLY A 423 3.58 -27.17 8.27
N ALA A 424 4.13 -27.71 7.19
CA ALA A 424 3.92 -29.09 6.79
C ALA A 424 4.54 -30.10 7.79
N ARG A 425 5.69 -29.79 8.38
CA ARG A 425 6.32 -30.65 9.39
C ARG A 425 5.58 -30.65 10.73
N GLU A 426 5.01 -29.54 11.13
CA GLU A 426 4.21 -29.43 12.36
C GLU A 426 2.87 -30.20 12.25
N GLN A 427 2.32 -30.34 11.05
CA GLN A 427 1.10 -31.11 10.78
C GLN A 427 1.36 -32.64 10.69
N VAL A 428 2.58 -33.09 10.43
CA VAL A 428 2.96 -34.53 10.28
C VAL A 428 3.36 -35.15 11.60
N VAL A 429 3.42 -34.45 12.73
CA VAL A 429 3.65 -34.97 14.08
C VAL A 429 2.43 -34.75 14.98
N PRO A 430 1.31 -35.51 14.78
CA PRO A 430 0.33 -35.73 15.83
C PRO A 430 0.87 -36.83 16.71
N GLY A 431 0.97 -36.54 18.02
CA GLY A 431 1.56 -37.41 19.04
C GLY A 431 1.25 -38.89 18.94
N VAL A 432 2.25 -39.69 18.66
CA VAL A 432 2.30 -41.05 19.09
C VAL A 432 2.69 -41.03 20.58
N ARG A 433 1.69 -40.94 21.45
CA ARG A 433 1.83 -41.43 22.84
C ARG A 433 1.41 -42.88 22.82
N HIS A 434 2.37 -43.80 22.69
CA HIS A 434 2.20 -45.16 23.14
C HIS A 434 2.13 -45.15 24.67
N HIS A 435 0.95 -45.42 25.20
CA HIS A 435 0.82 -45.91 26.56
C HIS A 435 1.24 -47.41 26.56
N HIS A 436 2.28 -47.71 27.31
CA HIS A 436 2.48 -49.00 27.95
C HIS A 436 2.31 -48.82 29.45
#